data_011ca499d8749cee24d78728b41d53be
#
_entry.id   011ca499d8749cee24d78728b41d53be
#
_cell.length_a   1.000
_cell.length_b   1.000
_cell.length_c   1.000
_cell.angle_alpha   90.00
_cell.angle_beta   90.00
_cell.angle_gamma   90.00
#
_symmetry.space_group_name_H-M   'P 1'
#
loop_
_entity.id
_entity.type
_entity.pdbx_description
1 polymer ?
#
loop_
_entity_poly.entity_id
_entity_poly.type
_entity_poly.pdbx_seq_one_letter_code
_entity_poly.pdbx_strand_id
1 'polypeptide(L)'
;QVFHLHTTTKGPITVVYKKLPKKDISEVNAILEVDETDHVRSHRLFDSKSTDEVYNMSTDIFVVDTPWLIERLEEEAKKEHPEKLRYVLRDLAAKEGAFAYEYTGYLANIHSVESYYQANKDMLESQKFYSLFTPNQKIYTKVKNEEPTYYANTSKVSTSQFASGSIIEG
;
A
#
# COMPACT_ATOMS: atom_id res chain seq x y z
N GLN A 1 -8.32 -11.46 -3.85
CA GLN A 1 -7.21 -12.05 -4.65
C GLN A 1 -6.06 -12.50 -3.75
N VAL A 2 -5.41 -11.62 -2.97
CA VAL A 2 -4.27 -11.97 -2.10
C VAL A 2 -4.65 -13.04 -1.06
N PHE A 3 -5.82 -12.95 -0.45
CA PHE A 3 -6.30 -13.95 0.50
C PHE A 3 -6.50 -15.32 -0.16
N HIS A 4 -7.04 -15.35 -1.38
CA HIS A 4 -7.19 -16.59 -2.14
C HIS A 4 -5.81 -17.21 -2.45
N LEU A 5 -4.85 -16.38 -2.86
CA LEU A 5 -3.48 -16.84 -3.08
C LEU A 5 -2.90 -17.46 -1.79
N HIS A 6 -2.99 -16.74 -0.66
CA HIS A 6 -2.48 -17.21 0.63
C HIS A 6 -3.07 -18.57 1.04
N THR A 7 -4.38 -18.78 0.84
CA THR A 7 -5.03 -20.06 1.16
C THR A 7 -4.66 -21.20 0.21
N THR A 8 -4.19 -20.91 -0.99
CA THR A 8 -3.76 -21.91 -1.98
C THR A 8 -2.26 -22.21 -1.92
N THR A 9 -1.46 -21.26 -1.46
CA THR A 9 -0.03 -21.45 -1.20
C THR A 9 0.14 -21.98 0.23
N LYS A 10 0.79 -23.07 0.41
CA LYS A 10 0.94 -23.74 1.73
C LYS A 10 1.92 -23.05 2.69
N GLY A 11 2.18 -21.77 2.53
CA GLY A 11 3.08 -20.99 3.39
C GLY A 11 2.32 -20.20 4.46
N PRO A 12 2.89 -19.99 5.66
CA PRO A 12 2.22 -19.30 6.76
C PRO A 12 2.14 -17.78 6.58
N ILE A 13 2.84 -17.21 5.61
CA ILE A 13 2.94 -15.77 5.39
C ILE A 13 2.96 -15.43 3.89
N THR A 14 2.17 -14.46 3.50
CA THR A 14 2.16 -13.84 2.16
C THR A 14 2.37 -12.34 2.32
N VAL A 15 3.28 -11.76 1.54
CA VAL A 15 3.56 -10.33 1.53
C VAL A 15 3.11 -9.70 0.22
N VAL A 16 2.49 -8.52 0.30
CA VAL A 16 2.05 -7.77 -0.88
C VAL A 16 3.13 -6.76 -1.27
N TYR A 17 3.48 -6.73 -2.55
CA TYR A 17 4.40 -5.75 -3.10
C TYR A 17 3.86 -5.11 -4.37
N LYS A 18 4.46 -4.00 -4.77
CA LYS A 18 4.20 -3.35 -6.04
C LYS A 18 5.51 -2.94 -6.70
N LYS A 19 5.61 -3.15 -8.00
CA LYS A 19 6.72 -2.62 -8.80
C LYS A 19 6.56 -1.11 -8.97
N LEU A 20 7.52 -0.36 -8.49
CA LEU A 20 7.58 1.10 -8.61
C LEU A 20 8.93 1.56 -9.14
N PRO A 21 8.93 2.65 -9.93
CA PRO A 21 10.18 3.28 -10.35
C PRO A 21 10.88 3.91 -9.13
N LYS A 22 12.20 3.99 -9.19
CA LYS A 22 13.07 4.51 -8.13
C LYS A 22 12.59 5.86 -7.56
N LYS A 23 12.14 6.77 -8.42
CA LYS A 23 11.66 8.11 -8.04
C LYS A 23 10.46 8.12 -7.10
N ASP A 24 9.66 7.04 -7.09
CA ASP A 24 8.44 6.93 -6.28
C ASP A 24 8.67 6.16 -4.97
N ILE A 25 9.94 5.88 -4.63
CA ILE A 25 10.36 5.14 -3.44
C ILE A 25 11.23 6.01 -2.57
N SER A 26 10.99 5.99 -1.27
CA SER A 26 11.80 6.70 -0.27
C SER A 26 12.62 5.73 0.59
N GLU A 27 13.63 6.24 1.29
CA GLU A 27 14.52 5.44 2.16
C GLU A 27 13.81 4.76 3.33
N VAL A 28 12.59 5.17 3.68
CA VAL A 28 11.78 4.51 4.71
C VAL A 28 11.01 3.31 4.18
N ASN A 29 10.89 3.16 2.86
CA ASN A 29 10.24 2.02 2.25
C ASN A 29 11.16 0.79 2.30
N ALA A 30 10.55 -0.38 2.35
CA ALA A 30 11.23 -1.64 2.18
C ALA A 30 11.03 -2.19 0.78
N ILE A 31 12.01 -2.91 0.29
CA ILE A 31 11.99 -3.59 -1.01
C ILE A 31 12.17 -5.09 -0.84
N LEU A 32 11.61 -5.84 -1.76
CA LEU A 32 11.69 -7.30 -1.82
C LEU A 32 12.57 -7.73 -2.97
N GLU A 33 13.38 -8.74 -2.73
CA GLU A 33 13.92 -9.59 -3.77
C GLU A 33 13.06 -10.85 -3.81
N VAL A 34 12.46 -11.11 -4.96
CA VAL A 34 11.52 -12.22 -5.19
C VAL A 34 12.13 -13.13 -6.24
N ASP A 35 12.09 -14.43 -6.01
CA ASP A 35 12.61 -15.40 -6.96
C ASP A 35 11.59 -15.79 -8.04
N GLU A 36 12.01 -16.68 -8.95
CA GLU A 36 11.19 -17.15 -10.07
C GLU A 36 9.95 -17.96 -9.62
N THR A 37 9.89 -18.36 -8.35
CA THR A 37 8.76 -19.09 -7.77
C THR A 37 7.90 -18.22 -6.85
N ASP A 38 8.01 -16.90 -6.98
CA ASP A 38 7.30 -15.89 -6.18
C ASP A 38 7.58 -15.96 -4.67
N HIS A 39 8.77 -16.45 -4.25
CA HIS A 39 9.15 -16.43 -2.85
C HIS A 39 10.12 -15.29 -2.55
N VAL A 40 9.94 -14.70 -1.36
CA VAL A 40 10.78 -13.62 -0.84
C VAL A 40 12.15 -14.19 -0.46
N ARG A 41 13.20 -13.63 -1.04
CA ARG A 41 14.60 -13.94 -0.72
C ARG A 41 15.26 -12.91 0.19
N SER A 42 14.81 -11.67 0.05
CA SER A 42 15.31 -10.55 0.84
C SER A 42 14.20 -9.53 1.06
N HIS A 43 14.15 -8.96 2.25
CA HIS A 43 13.22 -7.88 2.62
C HIS A 43 14.01 -6.82 3.41
N ARG A 44 14.45 -5.79 2.73
CA ARG A 44 15.36 -4.77 3.27
C ARG A 44 14.88 -3.36 2.99
N LEU A 45 15.40 -2.39 3.72
CA LEU A 45 15.14 -0.98 3.41
C LEU A 45 15.73 -0.61 2.04
N PHE A 46 15.08 0.33 1.39
CA PHE A 46 15.52 0.87 0.11
C PHE A 46 16.88 1.60 0.28
N ASP A 47 17.81 1.30 -0.60
CA ASP A 47 19.07 2.02 -0.69
C ASP A 47 19.04 2.95 -1.91
N SER A 48 19.06 4.26 -1.66
CA SER A 48 19.04 5.29 -2.70
C SER A 48 20.28 5.27 -3.63
N LYS A 49 21.36 4.62 -3.20
CA LYS A 49 22.59 4.42 -4.01
C LYS A 49 22.47 3.29 -5.03
N SER A 50 21.48 2.43 -4.89
CA SER A 50 21.24 1.35 -5.85
C SER A 50 20.97 1.89 -7.25
N THR A 51 21.41 1.16 -8.28
CA THR A 51 21.40 1.60 -9.69
C THR A 51 20.17 1.12 -10.46
N ASP A 52 19.36 0.25 -9.88
CA ASP A 52 18.16 -0.24 -10.54
C ASP A 52 17.15 0.89 -10.75
N GLU A 53 16.36 0.80 -11.81
CA GLU A 53 15.33 1.79 -12.13
C GLU A 53 13.96 1.44 -11.54
N VAL A 54 13.69 0.16 -11.30
CA VAL A 54 12.42 -0.36 -10.80
C VAL A 54 12.67 -1.33 -9.66
N TYR A 55 11.85 -1.27 -8.63
CA TYR A 55 11.96 -2.10 -7.42
C TYR A 55 10.62 -2.69 -7.03
N ASN A 56 10.66 -3.86 -6.40
CA ASN A 56 9.50 -4.45 -5.74
C ASN A 56 9.34 -3.81 -4.36
N MET A 57 8.61 -2.70 -4.28
CA MET A 57 8.34 -2.03 -3.01
C MET A 57 7.33 -2.82 -2.18
N SER A 58 7.70 -3.17 -0.95
CA SER A 58 6.77 -3.76 0.02
C SER A 58 5.70 -2.75 0.41
N THR A 59 4.45 -3.17 0.37
CA THR A 59 3.33 -2.34 0.84
C THR A 59 3.13 -2.43 2.35
N ASP A 60 3.93 -3.25 3.07
CA ASP A 60 3.74 -3.63 4.48
C ASP A 60 2.36 -4.26 4.76
N ILE A 61 1.73 -4.82 3.74
CA ILE A 61 0.51 -5.62 3.86
C ILE A 61 0.91 -7.10 3.87
N PHE A 62 0.53 -7.79 4.94
CA PHE A 62 0.79 -9.21 5.12
C PHE A 62 -0.50 -9.96 5.34
N VAL A 63 -0.59 -11.16 4.80
CA VAL A 63 -1.62 -12.14 5.14
C VAL A 63 -0.89 -13.29 5.82
N VAL A 64 -1.31 -13.67 7.01
CA VAL A 64 -0.61 -14.63 7.86
C VAL A 64 -1.58 -15.61 8.52
N ASP A 65 -1.11 -16.83 8.76
CA ASP A 65 -1.83 -17.80 9.56
C ASP A 65 -1.81 -17.40 11.03
N THR A 66 -2.99 -17.30 11.64
CA THR A 66 -3.13 -16.83 13.02
C THR A 66 -2.35 -17.66 14.04
N PRO A 67 -2.38 -19.01 14.04
CA PRO A 67 -1.61 -19.80 14.99
C PRO A 67 -0.10 -19.58 14.85
N TRP A 68 0.40 -19.51 13.62
CA TRP A 68 1.81 -19.21 13.33
C TRP A 68 2.21 -17.84 13.85
N LEU A 69 1.39 -16.80 13.61
CA LEU A 69 1.68 -15.45 14.10
C LEU A 69 1.74 -15.39 15.62
N ILE A 70 0.81 -16.04 16.33
CA ILE A 70 0.78 -16.06 17.80
C ILE A 70 2.08 -16.66 18.32
N GLU A 71 2.52 -17.80 17.80
CA GLU A 71 3.78 -18.45 18.21
C GLU A 71 4.98 -17.51 18.04
N ARG A 72 5.10 -16.84 16.89
CA ARG A 72 6.19 -15.90 16.61
C ARG A 72 6.16 -14.65 17.50
N LEU A 73 4.97 -14.15 17.83
CA LEU A 73 4.83 -13.04 18.77
C LEU A 73 5.15 -13.42 20.22
N GLU A 74 4.82 -14.63 20.65
CA GLU A 74 5.20 -15.15 21.95
C GLU A 74 6.72 -15.33 22.07
N GLU A 75 7.40 -15.76 21.00
CA GLU A 75 8.86 -15.81 20.93
C GLU A 75 9.48 -14.41 21.00
N GLU A 76 8.94 -13.46 20.23
CA GLU A 76 9.42 -12.08 20.20
C GLU A 76 9.25 -11.39 21.56
N ALA A 77 8.13 -11.61 22.24
CA ALA A 77 7.84 -11.03 23.56
C ALA A 77 8.80 -11.49 24.67
N LYS A 78 9.52 -12.60 24.49
CA LYS A 78 10.53 -13.09 25.43
C LYS A 78 11.87 -12.38 25.31
N LYS A 79 12.10 -11.62 24.24
CA LYS A 79 13.34 -10.88 24.03
C LYS A 79 13.45 -9.70 25.01
N GLU A 80 14.64 -9.32 25.36
CA GLU A 80 14.91 -8.15 26.21
C GLU A 80 14.41 -6.85 25.57
N HIS A 81 14.49 -6.75 24.24
CA HIS A 81 14.05 -5.63 23.43
C HIS A 81 13.17 -6.13 22.26
N PRO A 82 11.86 -6.36 22.48
CA PRO A 82 10.95 -6.78 21.42
C PRO A 82 10.85 -5.73 20.30
N GLU A 83 10.87 -6.19 19.07
CA GLU A 83 10.72 -5.32 17.91
C GLU A 83 9.23 -5.03 17.59
N LYS A 84 9.01 -3.98 16.80
CA LYS A 84 7.67 -3.68 16.30
C LYS A 84 7.24 -4.75 15.30
N LEU A 85 5.97 -5.13 15.35
CA LEU A 85 5.37 -6.18 14.52
C LEU A 85 5.79 -6.12 13.05
N ARG A 86 5.82 -4.93 12.43
CA ARG A 86 6.20 -4.79 11.02
C ARG A 86 7.64 -5.22 10.73
N TYR A 87 8.57 -5.01 11.65
CA TYR A 87 9.97 -5.43 11.48
C TYR A 87 10.11 -6.94 11.67
N VAL A 88 9.40 -7.49 12.66
CA VAL A 88 9.30 -8.94 12.87
C VAL A 88 8.76 -9.62 11.61
N LEU A 89 7.66 -9.13 11.04
CA LEU A 89 7.07 -9.71 9.82
C LEU A 89 7.98 -9.57 8.60
N ARG A 90 8.68 -8.45 8.45
CA ARG A 90 9.68 -8.28 7.38
C ARG A 90 10.79 -9.28 7.46
N ASP A 91 11.34 -9.47 8.67
CA ASP A 91 12.43 -10.39 8.92
C ASP A 91 12.00 -11.87 8.71
N LEU A 92 10.83 -12.23 9.23
CA LEU A 92 10.24 -13.56 9.03
C LEU A 92 9.90 -13.82 7.55
N ALA A 93 9.39 -12.84 6.81
CA ALA A 93 9.11 -13.00 5.40
C ALA A 93 10.33 -13.40 4.58
N ALA A 94 11.49 -12.82 4.88
CA ALA A 94 12.74 -13.19 4.23
C ALA A 94 13.28 -14.52 4.72
N LYS A 95 13.23 -14.80 6.04
CA LYS A 95 13.80 -16.02 6.64
C LYS A 95 13.01 -17.28 6.29
N GLU A 96 11.70 -17.19 6.28
CA GLU A 96 10.81 -18.33 6.02
C GLU A 96 10.37 -18.45 4.57
N GLY A 97 10.86 -17.56 3.69
CA GLY A 97 10.55 -17.58 2.26
C GLY A 97 9.06 -17.32 2.01
N ALA A 98 8.54 -16.22 2.54
CA ALA A 98 7.15 -15.83 2.35
C ALA A 98 6.76 -15.81 0.88
N PHE A 99 5.50 -16.12 0.58
CA PHE A 99 4.98 -15.94 -0.77
C PHE A 99 4.77 -14.46 -1.07
N ALA A 100 5.19 -14.01 -2.26
CA ALA A 100 5.07 -12.62 -2.68
C ALA A 100 3.90 -12.43 -3.65
N TYR A 101 2.99 -11.52 -3.34
CA TYR A 101 1.87 -11.16 -4.21
C TYR A 101 2.10 -9.80 -4.86
N GLU A 102 2.21 -9.76 -6.18
CA GLU A 102 2.31 -8.50 -6.93
C GLU A 102 0.94 -7.81 -7.04
N TYR A 103 0.82 -6.63 -6.45
CA TYR A 103 -0.34 -5.77 -6.63
C TYR A 103 -0.16 -4.90 -7.88
N THR A 104 -0.98 -5.11 -8.89
CA THR A 104 -0.92 -4.40 -10.18
C THR A 104 -1.84 -3.19 -10.28
N GLY A 105 -2.75 -2.98 -9.29
CA GLY A 105 -3.68 -1.86 -9.26
C GLY A 105 -3.02 -0.52 -8.96
N TYR A 106 -3.81 0.56 -8.92
CA TYR A 106 -3.33 1.88 -8.53
C TYR A 106 -2.85 1.90 -7.07
N LEU A 107 -1.68 2.47 -6.84
CA LEU A 107 -1.12 2.71 -5.51
C LEU A 107 -0.33 4.03 -5.54
N ALA A 108 -0.67 4.95 -4.67
CA ALA A 108 0.12 6.14 -4.40
C ALA A 108 0.94 5.95 -3.13
N ASN A 109 2.25 6.00 -3.25
CA ASN A 109 3.17 5.97 -2.12
C ASN A 109 3.38 7.40 -1.60
N ILE A 110 2.62 7.78 -0.56
CA ILE A 110 2.65 9.13 0.00
C ILE A 110 3.75 9.22 1.04
N HIS A 111 4.88 9.83 0.69
CA HIS A 111 6.05 9.99 1.54
C HIS A 111 6.57 11.44 1.61
N SER A 112 6.01 12.35 0.82
CA SER A 112 6.37 13.77 0.75
C SER A 112 5.14 14.62 0.44
N VAL A 113 5.24 15.94 0.60
CA VAL A 113 4.19 16.88 0.19
C VAL A 113 3.92 16.79 -1.31
N GLU A 114 4.97 16.57 -2.10
CA GLU A 114 4.86 16.47 -3.55
C GLU A 114 4.11 15.18 -3.96
N SER A 115 4.44 14.01 -3.36
CA SER A 115 3.72 12.77 -3.62
C SER A 115 2.26 12.83 -3.15
N TYR A 116 1.97 13.55 -2.06
CA TYR A 116 0.61 13.82 -1.62
C TYR A 116 -0.15 14.68 -2.65
N TYR A 117 0.47 15.76 -3.12
CA TYR A 117 -0.12 16.62 -4.17
C TYR A 117 -0.39 15.83 -5.45
N GLN A 118 0.58 15.02 -5.89
CA GLN A 118 0.41 14.19 -7.08
C GLN A 118 -0.71 13.16 -6.92
N ALA A 119 -0.82 12.51 -5.75
CA ALA A 119 -1.90 11.57 -5.47
C ALA A 119 -3.30 12.23 -5.55
N ASN A 120 -3.43 13.49 -5.11
CA ASN A 120 -4.68 14.24 -5.29
C ASN A 120 -4.95 14.57 -6.75
N LYS A 121 -3.93 14.96 -7.52
CA LYS A 121 -4.08 15.21 -8.96
C LYS A 121 -4.48 13.95 -9.73
N ASP A 122 -3.92 12.80 -9.35
CA ASP A 122 -4.27 11.51 -9.95
C ASP A 122 -5.76 11.20 -9.85
N MET A 123 -6.44 11.67 -8.80
CA MET A 123 -7.88 11.49 -8.64
C MET A 123 -8.73 12.33 -9.60
N LEU A 124 -8.14 13.30 -10.31
CA LEU A 124 -8.80 14.02 -11.39
C LEU A 124 -8.76 13.25 -12.72
N GLU A 125 -7.95 12.21 -12.82
CA GLU A 125 -7.91 11.31 -13.97
C GLU A 125 -8.98 10.22 -13.81
N SER A 126 -9.96 10.19 -14.69
CA SER A 126 -11.10 9.27 -14.60
C SER A 126 -10.67 7.80 -14.46
N GLN A 127 -9.63 7.35 -15.18
CA GLN A 127 -9.17 5.98 -15.13
C GLN A 127 -8.62 5.61 -13.73
N LYS A 128 -7.82 6.47 -13.12
CA LYS A 128 -7.26 6.26 -11.78
C LYS A 128 -8.36 6.33 -10.72
N PHE A 129 -9.25 7.32 -10.83
CA PHE A 129 -10.39 7.47 -9.93
C PHE A 129 -11.26 6.21 -9.91
N TYR A 130 -11.70 5.71 -11.07
CA TYR A 130 -12.52 4.52 -11.15
C TYR A 130 -11.78 3.22 -10.82
N SER A 131 -10.45 3.18 -10.90
CA SER A 131 -9.68 2.04 -10.43
C SER A 131 -9.69 1.91 -8.90
N LEU A 132 -9.83 3.04 -8.19
CA LEU A 132 -9.89 3.09 -6.73
C LEU A 132 -11.33 3.04 -6.20
N PHE A 133 -12.23 3.82 -6.79
CA PHE A 133 -13.63 3.96 -6.35
C PHE A 133 -14.56 3.17 -7.26
N THR A 134 -14.57 1.85 -7.10
CA THR A 134 -15.47 0.97 -7.87
C THR A 134 -16.77 0.68 -7.12
N PRO A 135 -17.92 0.54 -7.79
CA PRO A 135 -19.18 0.19 -7.14
C PRO A 135 -19.13 -1.12 -6.36
N ASN A 136 -18.31 -2.08 -6.80
CA ASN A 136 -18.21 -3.42 -6.24
C ASN A 136 -17.17 -3.54 -5.11
N GLN A 137 -16.33 -2.52 -4.90
CA GLN A 137 -15.30 -2.48 -3.85
C GLN A 137 -15.39 -1.15 -3.12
N LYS A 138 -16.37 -1.04 -2.24
CA LYS A 138 -16.57 0.19 -1.45
C LYS A 138 -15.42 0.41 -0.48
N ILE A 139 -14.88 1.61 -0.48
CA ILE A 139 -13.97 2.08 0.56
C ILE A 139 -14.83 2.61 1.71
N TYR A 140 -14.75 1.99 2.87
CA TYR A 140 -15.48 2.41 4.06
C TYR A 140 -14.70 3.53 4.76
N THR A 141 -15.24 4.73 4.70
CA THR A 141 -14.70 5.92 5.37
C THR A 141 -15.70 6.45 6.38
N LYS A 142 -15.25 7.41 7.22
CA LYS A 142 -16.15 8.11 8.14
C LYS A 142 -17.23 8.86 7.32
N VAL A 143 -18.48 8.54 7.58
CA VAL A 143 -19.61 9.28 7.00
C VAL A 143 -19.64 10.67 7.63
N LYS A 144 -19.64 11.70 6.80
CA LYS A 144 -19.83 13.08 7.19
C LYS A 144 -21.22 13.53 6.77
N ASN A 145 -21.99 14.05 7.71
CA ASN A 145 -23.29 14.69 7.45
C ASN A 145 -23.06 16.19 7.25
N GLU A 146 -22.42 16.52 6.14
CA GLU A 146 -22.14 17.90 5.73
C GLU A 146 -23.20 18.35 4.71
N GLU A 147 -23.36 19.66 4.56
CA GLU A 147 -24.22 20.25 3.54
C GLU A 147 -23.71 19.88 2.12
N PRO A 148 -24.60 19.79 1.13
CA PRO A 148 -24.15 19.57 -0.25
C PRO A 148 -23.29 20.74 -0.75
N THR A 149 -22.38 20.45 -1.68
CA THR A 149 -21.60 21.51 -2.35
C THR A 149 -22.53 22.45 -3.11
N TYR A 150 -22.38 23.74 -2.87
CA TYR A 150 -23.12 24.79 -3.57
C TYR A 150 -22.31 25.37 -4.73
N TYR A 151 -22.93 25.49 -5.88
CA TYR A 151 -22.35 26.11 -7.07
C TYR A 151 -23.13 27.39 -7.39
N ALA A 152 -22.50 28.56 -7.36
CA ALA A 152 -23.10 29.80 -7.76
C ALA A 152 -23.36 29.83 -9.28
N ASN A 153 -24.31 30.64 -9.72
CA ASN A 153 -24.68 30.76 -11.13
C ASN A 153 -23.53 31.23 -12.04
N THR A 154 -22.52 31.88 -11.47
CA THR A 154 -21.32 32.38 -12.17
C THR A 154 -20.21 31.37 -12.22
N SER A 155 -20.28 30.29 -11.45
CA SER A 155 -19.21 29.32 -11.36
C SER A 155 -19.00 28.53 -12.66
N LYS A 156 -17.74 28.36 -13.06
CA LYS A 156 -17.35 27.53 -14.20
C LYS A 156 -16.40 26.44 -13.67
N VAL A 157 -16.83 25.19 -13.77
CA VAL A 157 -16.09 24.06 -13.22
C VAL A 157 -15.78 23.06 -14.33
N SER A 158 -14.51 22.65 -14.40
CA SER A 158 -14.06 21.55 -15.27
C SER A 158 -12.93 20.78 -14.57
N THR A 159 -12.88 19.49 -14.76
CA THR A 159 -11.81 18.59 -14.26
C THR A 159 -11.47 18.87 -12.78
N SER A 160 -12.47 18.87 -11.93
CA SER A 160 -12.35 19.26 -10.51
C SER A 160 -13.07 18.26 -9.60
N GLN A 161 -12.61 18.18 -8.38
CA GLN A 161 -13.25 17.39 -7.32
C GLN A 161 -13.43 18.26 -6.08
N PHE A 162 -14.63 18.27 -5.52
CA PHE A 162 -14.98 19.06 -4.34
C PHE A 162 -15.50 18.16 -3.24
N ALA A 163 -15.09 18.44 -2.01
CA ALA A 163 -15.66 17.80 -0.84
C ALA A 163 -17.06 18.37 -0.54
N SER A 164 -17.90 17.63 0.17
CA SER A 164 -19.18 18.12 0.69
C SER A 164 -18.99 19.39 1.50
N GLY A 165 -19.98 20.29 1.48
CA GLY A 165 -19.95 21.57 2.22
C GLY A 165 -19.10 22.67 1.56
N SER A 166 -18.59 22.47 0.34
CA SER A 166 -17.84 23.49 -0.39
C SER A 166 -18.77 24.52 -1.04
N ILE A 167 -18.33 25.78 -1.12
CA ILE A 167 -18.99 26.86 -1.87
C ILE A 167 -18.09 27.26 -3.02
N ILE A 168 -18.62 27.22 -4.23
CA ILE A 168 -17.89 27.53 -5.48
C ILE A 168 -18.50 28.76 -6.11
N GLU A 169 -17.71 29.82 -6.16
CA GLU A 169 -18.07 31.13 -6.76
C GLU A 169 -17.00 31.51 -7.78
N GLY A 170 -17.36 32.40 -8.75
CA GLY A 170 -16.40 32.93 -9.74
C GLY A 170 -16.99 33.21 -11.09
#